data_66d397d0b43db5d63875dcfa7b85039b
#
_entry.id   66d397d0b43db5d63875dcfa7b85039b
#
_cell.length_a   1.000
_cell.length_b   1.000
_cell.length_c   1.000
_cell.angle_alpha   90.00
_cell.angle_beta   90.00
_cell.angle_gamma   90.00
#
_symmetry.space_group_name_H-M   'P 1'
#
loop_
_entity.id
_entity.type
_entity.pdbx_description
1 polymer ?
#
loop_
_entity_poly.entity_id
_entity_poly.type
_entity_poly.pdbx_seq_one_letter_code
_entity_poly.pdbx_strand_id
1 'polypeptide(L)'
;MGGLTSIAGRLAAGAVGGAAGTLAMDLVWYARYRRGGGTQRFIDWETAAGTTSYEDASAPGQVGRKLLVAVLGKEPPASSARAMTNVVHWATGVQWGVADAAALPVVRRLGTLPGGVGLAAVAFGASYVVLPVLGVYKPLWEYDRDTIAKDATAHTAYGLTAAAVTSALARD
;
A
#
# COMPACT_ATOMS: atom_id res chain seq x y z
N MET A 1 21.69 -11.19 -27.78
CA MET A 1 21.38 -12.16 -26.73
C MET A 1 20.43 -11.45 -25.77
N GLY A 2 19.12 -11.50 -26.06
CA GLY A 2 18.09 -10.90 -25.20
C GLY A 2 17.93 -11.75 -23.95
N GLY A 3 18.40 -11.24 -22.82
CA GLY A 3 18.19 -11.89 -21.54
C GLY A 3 16.72 -11.72 -21.13
N LEU A 4 15.95 -12.79 -21.20
CA LEU A 4 14.66 -12.85 -20.52
C LEU A 4 14.94 -12.55 -19.05
N THR A 5 14.48 -11.41 -18.57
CA THR A 5 14.55 -11.13 -17.12
C THR A 5 13.96 -12.34 -16.41
N SER A 6 14.73 -12.97 -15.55
CA SER A 6 14.27 -14.17 -14.82
C SER A 6 12.98 -13.84 -14.07
N ILE A 7 12.13 -14.83 -13.79
CA ILE A 7 10.94 -14.63 -12.95
C ILE A 7 11.33 -13.92 -11.65
N ALA A 8 12.44 -14.36 -11.03
CA ALA A 8 12.96 -13.72 -9.81
C ALA A 8 13.31 -12.25 -10.02
N GLY A 9 13.94 -11.88 -11.15
CA GLY A 9 14.25 -10.49 -11.49
C GLY A 9 13.00 -9.64 -11.66
N ARG A 10 11.95 -10.17 -12.29
CA ARG A 10 10.65 -9.48 -12.42
C ARG A 10 9.97 -9.27 -11.08
N LEU A 11 9.93 -10.29 -10.23
CA LEU A 11 9.33 -10.17 -8.90
C LEU A 11 10.11 -9.19 -8.02
N ALA A 12 11.45 -9.17 -8.13
CA ALA A 12 12.27 -8.16 -7.46
C ALA A 12 11.98 -6.74 -7.97
N ALA A 13 11.83 -6.56 -9.29
CA ALA A 13 11.42 -5.27 -9.86
C ALA A 13 10.04 -4.85 -9.34
N GLY A 14 9.10 -5.80 -9.22
CA GLY A 14 7.79 -5.56 -8.63
C GLY A 14 7.85 -5.15 -7.17
N ALA A 15 8.72 -5.79 -6.38
CA ALA A 15 8.91 -5.41 -4.98
C ALA A 15 9.43 -3.97 -4.83
N VAL A 16 10.41 -3.59 -5.67
CA VAL A 16 10.92 -2.20 -5.72
C VAL A 16 9.84 -1.24 -6.19
N GLY A 17 9.09 -1.62 -7.24
CA GLY A 17 7.96 -0.84 -7.75
C GLY A 17 6.88 -0.62 -6.68
N GLY A 18 6.52 -1.68 -5.94
CA GLY A 18 5.55 -1.60 -4.85
C GLY A 18 6.02 -0.68 -3.72
N ALA A 19 7.29 -0.76 -3.32
CA ALA A 19 7.86 0.14 -2.32
C ALA A 19 7.85 1.60 -2.81
N ALA A 20 8.23 1.85 -4.07
CA ALA A 20 8.18 3.20 -4.65
C ALA A 20 6.74 3.73 -4.74
N GLY A 21 5.78 2.85 -5.08
CA GLY A 21 4.35 3.18 -5.08
C GLY A 21 3.84 3.56 -3.70
N THR A 22 4.22 2.79 -2.67
CA THR A 22 3.88 3.10 -1.27
C THR A 22 4.38 4.47 -0.89
N LEU A 23 5.65 4.77 -1.14
CA LEU A 23 6.21 6.08 -0.87
C LEU A 23 5.45 7.20 -1.62
N ALA A 24 5.09 7.00 -2.88
CA ALA A 24 4.33 7.99 -3.65
C ALA A 24 2.94 8.24 -3.05
N MET A 25 2.23 7.19 -2.62
CA MET A 25 0.97 7.30 -1.88
C MET A 25 1.16 8.10 -0.59
N ASP A 26 2.18 7.77 0.19
CA ASP A 26 2.46 8.40 1.48
C ASP A 26 2.84 9.87 1.33
N LEU A 27 3.57 10.24 0.27
CA LEU A 27 3.83 11.64 -0.07
C LEU A 27 2.54 12.41 -0.38
N VAL A 28 1.55 11.79 -1.05
CA VAL A 28 0.23 12.41 -1.28
C VAL A 28 -0.50 12.61 0.04
N TRP A 29 -0.50 11.62 0.93
CA TRP A 29 -1.11 11.72 2.25
C TRP A 29 -0.39 12.72 3.15
N TYR A 30 0.94 12.72 3.15
CA TYR A 30 1.74 13.68 3.91
C TYR A 30 1.51 15.12 3.45
N ALA A 31 1.43 15.36 2.13
CA ALA A 31 1.11 16.67 1.61
C ALA A 31 -0.26 17.17 2.08
N ARG A 32 -1.26 16.28 2.19
CA ARG A 32 -2.57 16.60 2.75
C ARG A 32 -2.50 16.87 4.24
N TYR A 33 -1.78 16.03 4.98
CA TYR A 33 -1.53 16.22 6.41
C TYR A 33 -0.93 17.61 6.68
N ARG A 34 0.09 18.00 5.91
CA ARG A 34 0.73 19.32 6.03
C ARG A 34 -0.22 20.46 5.69
N ARG A 35 -1.04 20.32 4.64
CA ARG A 35 -2.06 21.32 4.27
C ARG A 35 -3.16 21.46 5.31
N GLY A 36 -3.45 20.41 6.05
CA GLY A 36 -4.38 20.39 7.18
C GLY A 36 -3.80 20.93 8.49
N GLY A 37 -2.58 21.50 8.49
CA GLY A 37 -1.94 22.05 9.69
C GLY A 37 -1.06 21.06 10.46
N GLY A 38 -0.82 19.87 9.93
CA GLY A 38 0.06 18.89 10.55
C GLY A 38 1.50 19.39 10.66
N THR A 39 2.18 19.12 11.77
CA THR A 39 3.50 19.69 12.11
C THR A 39 4.63 18.66 12.16
N GLN A 40 4.32 17.36 12.19
CA GLN A 40 5.35 16.32 12.25
C GLN A 40 6.27 16.38 11.03
N ARG A 41 7.53 15.99 11.21
CA ARG A 41 8.47 15.77 10.12
C ARG A 41 8.03 14.53 9.33
N PHE A 42 8.39 14.48 8.05
CA PHE A 42 7.99 13.36 7.18
C PHE A 42 8.34 11.99 7.79
N ILE A 43 9.59 11.81 8.25
CA ILE A 43 10.02 10.52 8.79
C ILE A 43 9.26 10.11 10.06
N ASP A 44 8.91 11.06 10.91
CA ASP A 44 8.17 10.78 12.15
C ASP A 44 6.71 10.40 11.82
N TRP A 45 6.12 11.08 10.86
CA TRP A 45 4.78 10.80 10.35
C TRP A 45 4.75 9.45 9.62
N GLU A 46 5.66 9.23 8.67
CA GLU A 46 5.79 8.01 7.87
C GLU A 46 5.99 6.79 8.75
N THR A 47 6.84 6.87 9.76
CA THR A 47 7.11 5.76 10.68
C THR A 47 6.11 5.65 11.82
N ALA A 48 4.97 6.34 11.75
CA ALA A 48 3.94 6.32 12.78
C ALA A 48 4.50 6.56 14.20
N ALA A 49 5.41 7.55 14.35
CA ALA A 49 6.15 7.78 15.60
C ALA A 49 5.24 8.10 16.81
N GLY A 50 4.03 8.59 16.57
CA GLY A 50 3.04 8.86 17.61
C GLY A 50 2.20 7.65 18.04
N THR A 51 2.34 6.50 17.36
CA THR A 51 1.55 5.30 17.70
C THR A 51 2.11 4.62 18.94
N THR A 52 1.31 4.55 20.00
CA THR A 52 1.67 3.97 21.30
C THR A 52 0.90 2.71 21.61
N SER A 53 -0.23 2.50 20.93
CA SER A 53 -1.11 1.34 21.12
C SER A 53 -1.80 0.95 19.82
N TYR A 54 -2.50 -0.18 19.81
CA TYR A 54 -3.29 -0.61 18.65
C TYR A 54 -4.58 0.20 18.45
N GLU A 55 -5.06 0.86 19.49
CA GLU A 55 -6.20 1.79 19.44
C GLU A 55 -5.83 3.05 18.63
N ASP A 56 -4.58 3.49 18.74
CA ASP A 56 -4.04 4.66 18.02
C ASP A 56 -3.51 4.29 16.62
N ALA A 57 -3.38 2.99 16.35
CA ALA A 57 -2.77 2.52 15.12
C ALA A 57 -3.67 2.77 13.91
N SER A 58 -3.06 3.15 12.80
CA SER A 58 -3.74 3.18 11.50
C SER A 58 -4.16 1.77 11.03
N ALA A 59 -4.95 1.69 9.96
CA ALA A 59 -5.49 0.44 9.44
C ALA A 59 -4.47 -0.70 9.30
N PRO A 60 -3.25 -0.51 8.77
CA PRO A 60 -2.24 -1.57 8.71
C PRO A 60 -1.90 -2.17 10.07
N GLY A 61 -1.76 -1.34 11.11
CA GLY A 61 -1.48 -1.82 12.46
C GLY A 61 -2.62 -2.66 13.04
N GLN A 62 -3.85 -2.21 12.83
CA GLN A 62 -5.05 -2.95 13.26
C GLN A 62 -5.21 -4.28 12.50
N VAL A 63 -4.92 -4.31 11.20
CA VAL A 63 -4.89 -5.55 10.40
C VAL A 63 -3.85 -6.52 10.96
N GLY A 64 -2.63 -6.04 11.20
CA GLY A 64 -1.56 -6.86 11.77
C GLY A 64 -1.92 -7.45 13.13
N ARG A 65 -2.54 -6.66 14.02
CA ARG A 65 -3.08 -7.15 15.30
C ARG A 65 -4.07 -8.29 15.09
N LYS A 66 -5.07 -8.06 14.24
CA LYS A 66 -6.12 -9.07 13.99
C LYS A 66 -5.55 -10.37 13.41
N LEU A 67 -4.59 -10.27 12.49
CA LEU A 67 -3.91 -11.44 11.92
C LEU A 67 -3.12 -12.20 13.00
N LEU A 68 -2.36 -11.50 13.85
CA LEU A 68 -1.61 -12.14 14.94
C LEU A 68 -2.54 -12.82 15.94
N VAL A 69 -3.63 -12.16 16.33
CA VAL A 69 -4.62 -12.76 17.23
C VAL A 69 -5.22 -14.03 16.60
N ALA A 70 -5.58 -13.97 15.32
CA ALA A 70 -6.14 -15.12 14.62
C ALA A 70 -5.17 -16.32 14.52
N VAL A 71 -3.87 -16.05 14.34
CA VAL A 71 -2.85 -17.10 14.18
C VAL A 71 -2.32 -17.60 15.51
N LEU A 72 -2.06 -16.71 16.46
CA LEU A 72 -1.39 -17.05 17.72
C LEU A 72 -2.35 -17.20 18.91
N GLY A 73 -3.61 -16.79 18.74
CA GLY A 73 -4.60 -16.80 19.83
C GLY A 73 -4.28 -15.85 21.00
N LYS A 74 -3.36 -14.90 20.79
CA LYS A 74 -2.88 -13.98 21.83
C LYS A 74 -2.82 -12.56 21.32
N GLU A 75 -3.18 -11.61 22.18
CA GLU A 75 -3.00 -10.18 21.90
C GLU A 75 -1.51 -9.84 21.87
N PRO A 76 -1.03 -9.16 20.81
CA PRO A 76 0.32 -8.65 20.80
C PRO A 76 0.47 -7.47 21.79
N PRO A 77 1.68 -7.25 22.34
CA PRO A 77 1.89 -6.14 23.27
C PRO A 77 1.67 -4.78 22.58
N ALA A 78 1.06 -3.83 23.25
CA ALA A 78 0.76 -2.49 22.74
C ALA A 78 2.00 -1.81 22.14
N SER A 79 3.17 -2.01 22.76
CA SER A 79 4.46 -1.48 22.28
C SER A 79 4.87 -1.95 20.88
N SER A 80 4.27 -3.02 20.34
CA SER A 80 4.52 -3.49 18.99
C SER A 80 3.66 -2.81 17.91
N ALA A 81 2.68 -1.99 18.30
CA ALA A 81 1.72 -1.39 17.39
C ALA A 81 2.39 -0.53 16.30
N ARG A 82 3.36 0.31 16.66
CA ARG A 82 4.14 1.11 15.71
C ARG A 82 4.88 0.24 14.68
N ALA A 83 5.61 -0.76 15.17
CA ALA A 83 6.34 -1.67 14.28
C ALA A 83 5.39 -2.44 13.37
N MET A 84 4.28 -2.93 13.91
CA MET A 84 3.26 -3.64 13.15
C MET A 84 2.64 -2.76 12.06
N THR A 85 2.33 -1.50 12.38
CA THR A 85 1.82 -0.53 11.40
C THR A 85 2.76 -0.42 10.21
N ASN A 86 4.05 -0.19 10.47
CA ASN A 86 5.05 -0.04 9.41
C ASN A 86 5.25 -1.33 8.61
N VAL A 87 5.40 -2.46 9.29
CA VAL A 87 5.62 -3.75 8.61
C VAL A 87 4.46 -4.11 7.70
N VAL A 88 3.22 -4.02 8.19
CA VAL A 88 2.05 -4.38 7.39
C VAL A 88 1.81 -3.38 6.25
N HIS A 89 2.00 -2.08 6.50
CA HIS A 89 1.87 -1.05 5.47
C HIS A 89 2.81 -1.30 4.29
N TRP A 90 4.11 -1.36 4.57
CA TRP A 90 5.11 -1.58 3.53
C TRP A 90 5.02 -2.96 2.88
N ALA A 91 4.75 -4.02 3.67
CA ALA A 91 4.57 -5.36 3.12
C ALA A 91 3.37 -5.44 2.16
N THR A 92 2.26 -4.76 2.49
CA THR A 92 1.09 -4.71 1.62
C THR A 92 1.41 -4.01 0.30
N GLY A 93 2.10 -2.87 0.35
CA GLY A 93 2.51 -2.18 -0.87
C GLY A 93 3.47 -3.00 -1.72
N VAL A 94 4.48 -3.62 -1.11
CA VAL A 94 5.41 -4.53 -1.81
C VAL A 94 4.66 -5.72 -2.42
N GLN A 95 3.73 -6.33 -1.69
CA GLN A 95 2.93 -7.47 -2.18
C GLN A 95 2.13 -7.10 -3.45
N TRP A 96 1.49 -5.95 -3.47
CA TRP A 96 0.76 -5.48 -4.66
C TRP A 96 1.69 -5.23 -5.84
N GLY A 97 2.89 -4.68 -5.61
CA GLY A 97 3.90 -4.51 -6.67
C GLY A 97 4.41 -5.84 -7.22
N VAL A 98 4.60 -6.85 -6.36
CA VAL A 98 4.95 -8.22 -6.77
C VAL A 98 3.81 -8.85 -7.58
N ALA A 99 2.56 -8.65 -7.18
CA ALA A 99 1.39 -9.13 -7.93
C ALA A 99 1.30 -8.48 -9.32
N ASP A 100 1.55 -7.16 -9.42
CA ASP A 100 1.63 -6.44 -10.69
C ASP A 100 2.73 -7.02 -11.59
N ALA A 101 3.91 -7.29 -11.04
CA ALA A 101 5.03 -7.89 -11.76
C ALA A 101 4.72 -9.32 -12.25
N ALA A 102 3.96 -10.09 -11.47
CA ALA A 102 3.48 -11.41 -11.90
C ALA A 102 2.49 -11.31 -13.06
N ALA A 103 1.65 -10.27 -13.08
CA ALA A 103 0.70 -9.96 -14.14
C ALA A 103 1.32 -9.21 -15.34
N LEU A 104 2.61 -8.85 -15.29
CA LEU A 104 3.30 -8.02 -16.27
C LEU A 104 3.10 -8.43 -17.74
N PRO A 105 3.05 -9.72 -18.13
CA PRO A 105 2.79 -10.11 -19.51
C PRO A 105 1.44 -9.63 -20.05
N VAL A 106 0.43 -9.52 -19.18
CA VAL A 106 -0.91 -8.99 -19.50
C VAL A 106 -0.88 -7.47 -19.48
N VAL A 107 -0.29 -6.88 -18.44
CA VAL A 107 -0.20 -5.43 -18.23
C VAL A 107 0.59 -4.75 -19.37
N ARG A 108 1.66 -5.35 -19.85
CA ARG A 108 2.43 -4.83 -20.99
C ARG A 108 1.60 -4.69 -22.26
N ARG A 109 0.60 -5.54 -22.49
CA ARG A 109 -0.32 -5.40 -23.63
C ARG A 109 -1.24 -4.20 -23.52
N LEU A 110 -1.56 -3.79 -22.30
CA LEU A 110 -2.40 -2.62 -22.01
C LEU A 110 -1.57 -1.32 -21.98
N GLY A 111 -0.27 -1.42 -21.74
CA GLY A 111 0.63 -0.29 -21.51
C GLY A 111 0.74 0.10 -20.03
N THR A 112 1.84 0.79 -19.68
CA THR A 112 2.17 1.14 -18.29
C THR A 112 1.10 2.02 -17.62
N LEU A 113 0.54 2.99 -18.32
CA LEU A 113 -0.46 3.90 -17.76
C LEU A 113 -1.78 3.18 -17.44
N PRO A 114 -2.44 2.47 -18.37
CA PRO A 114 -3.62 1.68 -18.06
C PRO A 114 -3.36 0.59 -17.03
N GLY A 115 -2.18 -0.05 -17.07
CA GLY A 115 -1.77 -1.05 -16.07
C GLY A 115 -1.71 -0.45 -14.67
N GLY A 116 -1.07 0.71 -14.51
CA GLY A 116 -0.98 1.40 -13.23
C GLY A 116 -2.34 1.87 -12.68
N VAL A 117 -3.23 2.34 -13.56
CA VAL A 117 -4.62 2.66 -13.16
C VAL A 117 -5.37 1.40 -12.74
N GLY A 118 -5.18 0.28 -13.45
CA GLY A 118 -5.76 -1.01 -13.08
C GLY A 118 -5.28 -1.50 -11.72
N LEU A 119 -3.96 -1.44 -11.46
CA LEU A 119 -3.39 -1.77 -10.16
C LEU A 119 -3.97 -0.90 -9.04
N ALA A 120 -4.05 0.41 -9.28
CA ALA A 120 -4.66 1.35 -8.33
C ALA A 120 -6.10 0.98 -7.99
N ALA A 121 -6.91 0.70 -9.02
CA ALA A 121 -8.32 0.33 -8.86
C ALA A 121 -8.49 -0.98 -8.10
N VAL A 122 -7.66 -1.98 -8.39
CA VAL A 122 -7.70 -3.28 -7.69
C VAL A 122 -7.27 -3.14 -6.23
N ALA A 123 -6.17 -2.44 -5.96
CA ALA A 123 -5.69 -2.23 -4.59
C ALA A 123 -6.69 -1.41 -3.75
N PHE A 124 -7.24 -0.33 -4.32
CA PHE A 124 -8.30 0.48 -3.72
C PHE A 124 -9.55 -0.37 -3.42
N GLY A 125 -10.06 -1.09 -4.44
CA GLY A 125 -11.26 -1.92 -4.29
C GLY A 125 -11.07 -3.03 -3.26
N ALA A 126 -9.90 -3.69 -3.26
CA ALA A 126 -9.57 -4.71 -2.28
C ALA A 126 -9.59 -4.17 -0.84
N SER A 127 -9.11 -2.94 -0.62
CA SER A 127 -9.14 -2.30 0.69
C SER A 127 -10.58 -2.15 1.21
N TYR A 128 -11.51 -1.71 0.35
CA TYR A 128 -12.92 -1.54 0.72
C TYR A 128 -13.76 -2.83 0.72
N VAL A 129 -13.16 -3.96 0.37
CA VAL A 129 -13.77 -5.30 0.56
C VAL A 129 -13.17 -5.97 1.80
N VAL A 130 -11.84 -6.04 1.88
CA VAL A 130 -11.14 -6.80 2.93
C VAL A 130 -11.21 -6.10 4.28
N LEU A 131 -10.98 -4.79 4.33
CA LEU A 131 -10.90 -4.08 5.61
C LEU A 131 -12.25 -3.97 6.35
N PRO A 132 -13.40 -3.82 5.67
CA PRO A 132 -14.71 -3.96 6.32
C PRO A 132 -14.97 -5.36 6.87
N VAL A 133 -14.61 -6.42 6.14
CA VAL A 133 -14.74 -7.80 6.62
C VAL A 133 -13.91 -8.02 7.88
N LEU A 134 -12.75 -7.40 7.96
CA LEU A 134 -11.90 -7.41 9.17
C LEU A 134 -12.41 -6.45 10.27
N GLY A 135 -13.44 -5.67 10.03
CA GLY A 135 -13.94 -4.66 10.98
C GLY A 135 -12.91 -3.56 11.27
N VAL A 136 -12.09 -3.22 10.28
CA VAL A 136 -11.11 -2.12 10.34
C VAL A 136 -11.64 -0.87 9.65
N TYR A 137 -12.35 -1.05 8.54
CA TYR A 137 -13.03 0.02 7.80
C TYR A 137 -14.54 -0.10 7.94
N LYS A 138 -15.23 1.01 7.70
CA LYS A 138 -16.66 1.01 7.40
C LYS A 138 -16.89 0.47 5.98
N PRO A 139 -18.09 -0.01 5.66
CA PRO A 139 -18.50 -0.27 4.29
C PRO A 139 -18.33 0.98 3.40
N LEU A 140 -17.99 0.78 2.13
CA LEU A 140 -17.69 1.89 1.19
C LEU A 140 -18.80 2.96 1.14
N TRP A 141 -20.04 2.56 1.20
CA TRP A 141 -21.23 3.45 1.12
C TRP A 141 -21.46 4.31 2.36
N GLU A 142 -20.72 4.10 3.45
CA GLU A 142 -20.75 4.91 4.67
C GLU A 142 -19.71 6.03 4.68
N TYR A 143 -18.86 6.11 3.66
CA TYR A 143 -17.88 7.18 3.52
C TYR A 143 -18.44 8.32 2.66
N ASP A 144 -18.07 9.55 3.01
CA ASP A 144 -18.32 10.70 2.16
C ASP A 144 -17.47 10.67 0.89
N ARG A 145 -17.93 11.39 -0.13
CA ARG A 145 -17.27 11.43 -1.45
C ARG A 145 -15.87 12.01 -1.41
N ASP A 146 -15.61 12.96 -0.50
CA ASP A 146 -14.29 13.58 -0.37
C ASP A 146 -13.26 12.59 0.18
N THR A 147 -13.63 11.82 1.19
CA THR A 147 -12.80 10.74 1.73
C THR A 147 -12.48 9.70 0.66
N ILE A 148 -13.48 9.23 -0.09
CA ILE A 148 -13.30 8.27 -1.17
C ILE A 148 -12.39 8.83 -2.26
N ALA A 149 -12.60 10.09 -2.68
CA ALA A 149 -11.79 10.73 -3.71
C ALA A 149 -10.33 10.93 -3.27
N LYS A 150 -10.11 11.28 -2.01
CA LYS A 150 -8.76 11.40 -1.44
C LYS A 150 -8.04 10.05 -1.45
N ASP A 151 -8.71 9.00 -1.02
CA ASP A 151 -8.12 7.67 -0.97
C ASP A 151 -7.88 7.10 -2.38
N ALA A 152 -8.85 7.22 -3.29
CA ALA A 152 -8.68 6.83 -4.69
C ALA A 152 -7.50 7.58 -5.37
N THR A 153 -7.32 8.88 -5.07
CA THR A 153 -6.20 9.66 -5.61
C THR A 153 -4.85 9.16 -5.07
N ALA A 154 -4.78 8.79 -3.79
CA ALA A 154 -3.57 8.24 -3.18
C ALA A 154 -3.23 6.87 -3.77
N HIS A 155 -4.23 5.98 -3.94
CA HIS A 155 -4.06 4.70 -4.63
C HIS A 155 -3.65 4.88 -6.10
N THR A 156 -4.15 5.92 -6.79
CA THR A 156 -3.72 6.23 -8.16
C THR A 156 -2.23 6.60 -8.20
N ALA A 157 -1.75 7.41 -7.27
CA ALA A 157 -0.32 7.71 -7.16
C ALA A 157 0.50 6.44 -6.92
N TYR A 158 0.03 5.56 -6.03
CA TYR A 158 0.62 4.25 -5.81
C TYR A 158 0.73 3.44 -7.11
N GLY A 159 -0.41 3.17 -7.76
CA GLY A 159 -0.46 2.26 -8.90
C GLY A 159 0.34 2.75 -10.10
N LEU A 160 0.26 4.04 -10.41
CA LEU A 160 1.04 4.64 -11.51
C LEU A 160 2.54 4.56 -11.25
N THR A 161 2.99 4.88 -10.04
CA THR A 161 4.41 4.82 -9.67
C THR A 161 4.91 3.38 -9.65
N ALA A 162 4.17 2.48 -9.02
CA ALA A 162 4.53 1.07 -8.95
C ALA A 162 4.68 0.46 -10.35
N ALA A 163 3.70 0.65 -11.24
CA ALA A 163 3.75 0.15 -12.60
C ALA A 163 4.88 0.77 -13.42
N ALA A 164 5.13 2.08 -13.27
CA ALA A 164 6.21 2.76 -13.99
C ALA A 164 7.59 2.22 -13.57
N VAL A 165 7.84 2.11 -12.27
CA VAL A 165 9.12 1.60 -11.73
C VAL A 165 9.30 0.12 -12.09
N THR A 166 8.28 -0.72 -11.88
CA THR A 166 8.32 -2.14 -12.25
C THR A 166 8.62 -2.30 -13.74
N SER A 167 7.93 -1.55 -14.61
CA SER A 167 8.15 -1.60 -16.06
C SER A 167 9.56 -1.12 -16.45
N ALA A 168 10.09 -0.10 -15.79
CA ALA A 168 11.42 0.41 -16.06
C ALA A 168 12.52 -0.58 -15.69
N LEU A 169 12.38 -1.24 -14.52
CA LEU A 169 13.36 -2.22 -14.02
C LEU A 169 13.25 -3.59 -14.69
N ALA A 170 12.08 -3.96 -15.20
CA ALA A 170 11.84 -5.22 -15.88
C ALA A 170 12.04 -5.14 -17.41
N ARG A 171 12.64 -4.07 -17.92
CA ARG A 171 13.04 -3.97 -19.34
C ARG A 171 14.26 -4.84 -19.60
N ASP A 172 14.18 -5.62 -20.66
CA ASP A 172 15.29 -6.41 -21.22
C ASP A 172 16.31 -5.52 -21.91
#